data_4813b2b9bb2016fee76db9f2bfab3e1e
#
_entry.id   4813b2b9bb2016fee76db9f2bfab3e1e
#
_cell.length_a   1.000
_cell.length_b   1.000
_cell.length_c   1.000
_cell.angle_alpha   90.00
_cell.angle_beta   90.00
_cell.angle_gamma   90.00
#
_symmetry.space_group_name_H-M   'P 1'
#
loop_
_entity.id
_entity.type
_entity.pdbx_description
1 polymer ?
#
loop_
_entity_poly.entity_id
_entity_poly.type
_entity_poly.pdbx_seq_one_letter_code
_entity_poly.pdbx_strand_id
1 'polypeptide(L)'
;MNLGRTVRAAVARVVPDIPDDVLIFVNVHGLELTDDDLFSDRCALAPFASRVVLEITERIGLDTVGGPARVAMLRQCGYRIAVDDLGAGYAALGALATLEPEIVKLDMSLIRGLDLHATKRRVVGAIATLCRELGSRVIAEGVETQAELAAVRELGVDLIQGYLLARPARELAFVLTC
;
A
#
# COMPACT_ATOMS: atom_id res chain seq x y z
N MET A 1 18.78 -18.08 -3.04
CA MET A 1 18.62 -16.65 -3.40
C MET A 1 17.31 -16.20 -2.79
N ASN A 2 17.29 -15.15 -1.98
CA ASN A 2 16.05 -14.66 -1.36
C ASN A 2 15.29 -13.80 -2.39
N LEU A 3 14.06 -14.18 -2.75
CA LEU A 3 13.25 -13.49 -3.76
C LEU A 3 13.05 -12.00 -3.42
N GLY A 4 12.75 -11.68 -2.17
CA GLY A 4 12.56 -10.30 -1.73
C GLY A 4 13.79 -9.42 -1.95
N ARG A 5 14.99 -9.92 -1.64
CA ARG A 5 16.24 -9.19 -1.93
C ARG A 5 16.43 -8.94 -3.43
N THR A 6 16.06 -9.92 -4.26
CA THR A 6 16.15 -9.78 -5.72
C THR A 6 15.18 -8.71 -6.23
N VAL A 7 13.94 -8.70 -5.72
CA VAL A 7 12.95 -7.69 -6.06
C VAL A 7 13.43 -6.30 -5.62
N ARG A 8 13.87 -6.15 -4.38
CA ARG A 8 14.40 -4.88 -3.86
C ARG A 8 15.58 -4.35 -4.69
N ALA A 9 16.50 -5.24 -5.09
CA ALA A 9 17.62 -4.86 -5.95
C ALA A 9 17.17 -4.47 -7.37
N ALA A 10 16.14 -5.12 -7.92
CA ALA A 10 15.57 -4.75 -9.22
C ALA A 10 14.88 -3.39 -9.18
N VAL A 11 14.09 -3.13 -8.14
CA VAL A 11 13.43 -1.82 -7.93
C VAL A 11 14.47 -0.71 -7.79
N ALA A 12 15.49 -0.91 -6.94
CA ALA A 12 16.54 0.10 -6.71
C ALA A 12 17.25 0.57 -7.99
N ARG A 13 17.30 -0.27 -9.02
CA ARG A 13 17.94 0.09 -10.31
C ARG A 13 17.10 1.07 -11.13
N VAL A 14 15.79 1.07 -10.97
CA VAL A 14 14.87 1.94 -11.75
C VAL A 14 14.50 3.21 -11.00
N VAL A 15 14.69 3.26 -9.68
CA VAL A 15 14.35 4.44 -8.86
C VAL A 15 14.99 5.74 -9.37
N PRO A 16 16.28 5.75 -9.81
CA PRO A 16 16.90 6.98 -10.31
C PRO A 16 16.23 7.56 -11.57
N ASP A 17 15.49 6.75 -12.33
CA ASP A 17 14.78 7.17 -13.54
C ASP A 17 13.36 7.69 -13.24
N ILE A 18 12.92 7.60 -11.98
CA ILE A 18 11.59 8.01 -11.51
C ILE A 18 11.67 9.41 -10.92
N PRO A 19 10.75 10.36 -11.28
CA PRO A 19 10.70 11.70 -10.68
C PRO A 19 10.72 11.65 -9.14
N ASP A 20 11.37 12.63 -8.51
CA ASP A 20 11.65 12.63 -7.07
C ASP A 20 10.40 12.76 -6.19
N ASP A 21 9.33 13.30 -6.71
CA ASP A 21 8.03 13.46 -6.04
C ASP A 21 7.13 12.22 -6.10
N VAL A 22 7.56 11.18 -6.83
CA VAL A 22 6.81 9.92 -6.99
C VAL A 22 7.20 8.92 -5.91
N LEU A 23 6.18 8.34 -5.25
CA LEU A 23 6.36 7.23 -4.30
C LEU A 23 6.37 5.89 -5.02
N ILE A 24 7.20 4.99 -4.52
CA ILE A 24 7.40 3.66 -5.07
C ILE A 24 6.88 2.63 -4.07
N PHE A 25 5.89 1.86 -4.49
CA PHE A 25 5.29 0.82 -3.65
C PHE A 25 5.99 -0.51 -3.90
N VAL A 26 6.39 -1.18 -2.83
CA VAL A 26 7.11 -2.46 -2.87
C VAL A 26 6.48 -3.45 -1.90
N ASN A 27 5.98 -4.56 -2.44
CA ASN A 27 5.43 -5.64 -1.63
C ASN A 27 6.51 -6.28 -0.75
N VAL A 28 6.21 -6.47 0.52
CA VAL A 28 7.04 -7.16 1.51
C VAL A 28 6.22 -8.29 2.13
N HIS A 29 6.67 -9.53 1.90
CA HIS A 29 6.07 -10.67 2.57
C HIS A 29 6.50 -10.69 4.04
N GLY A 30 5.61 -11.07 4.99
CA GLY A 30 5.91 -10.98 6.42
C GLY A 30 7.12 -11.79 6.89
N LEU A 31 7.45 -12.87 6.21
CA LEU A 31 8.71 -13.57 6.48
C LEU A 31 9.94 -12.71 6.16
N GLU A 32 9.81 -11.71 5.31
CA GLU A 32 10.91 -10.77 5.02
C GLU A 32 11.15 -9.80 6.18
N LEU A 33 10.18 -9.61 7.05
CA LEU A 33 10.36 -8.87 8.29
C LEU A 33 11.37 -9.54 9.24
N THR A 34 11.74 -10.80 9.00
CA THR A 34 12.83 -11.48 9.72
C THR A 34 14.20 -11.35 9.04
N ASP A 35 14.27 -10.73 7.86
CA ASP A 35 15.49 -10.53 7.10
C ASP A 35 16.21 -9.25 7.56
N ASP A 36 17.28 -9.36 8.33
CA ASP A 36 18.05 -8.23 8.86
C ASP A 36 18.63 -7.32 7.76
N ASP A 37 18.76 -7.81 6.53
CA ASP A 37 19.18 -7.00 5.38
C ASP A 37 18.20 -5.85 5.10
N LEU A 38 16.89 -6.09 5.28
CA LEU A 38 15.84 -5.10 5.06
C LEU A 38 16.00 -3.86 5.97
N PHE A 39 16.60 -4.03 7.14
CA PHE A 39 16.78 -3.00 8.17
C PHE A 39 18.19 -2.39 8.16
N SER A 40 18.99 -2.68 7.18
CA SER A 40 20.40 -2.24 7.13
C SER A 40 20.67 -1.34 5.94
N ASP A 41 21.73 -0.53 6.05
CA ASP A 41 22.25 0.29 4.95
C ASP A 41 22.70 -0.52 3.72
N ARG A 42 22.81 -1.85 3.87
CA ARG A 42 23.11 -2.77 2.77
C ARG A 42 21.89 -3.11 1.92
N CYS A 43 20.70 -2.83 2.40
CA CYS A 43 19.48 -2.98 1.60
C CYS A 43 19.57 -2.08 0.37
N ALA A 44 19.33 -2.66 -0.80
CA ALA A 44 19.39 -1.90 -2.06
C ALA A 44 18.45 -0.70 -2.10
N LEU A 45 17.34 -0.73 -1.33
CA LEU A 45 16.38 0.37 -1.24
C LEU A 45 16.75 1.42 -0.20
N ALA A 46 17.73 1.18 0.69
CA ALA A 46 18.07 2.10 1.77
C ALA A 46 18.36 3.54 1.28
N PRO A 47 19.09 3.79 0.18
CA PRO A 47 19.31 5.14 -0.33
C PRO A 47 18.03 5.87 -0.76
N PHE A 48 16.94 5.15 -0.99
CA PHE A 48 15.66 5.65 -1.51
C PHE A 48 14.52 5.51 -0.51
N ALA A 49 14.81 5.17 0.75
CA ALA A 49 13.82 4.80 1.76
C ALA A 49 12.70 5.85 1.90
N SER A 50 13.01 7.15 1.84
CA SER A 50 12.02 8.24 1.95
C SER A 50 10.98 8.28 0.82
N ARG A 51 11.28 7.64 -0.31
CA ARG A 51 10.40 7.51 -1.48
C ARG A 51 9.73 6.15 -1.58
N VAL A 52 10.10 5.21 -0.71
CA VAL A 52 9.60 3.83 -0.75
C VAL A 52 8.50 3.64 0.28
N VAL A 53 7.40 3.05 -0.17
CA VAL A 53 6.30 2.56 0.65
C VAL A 53 6.36 1.04 0.62
N LEU A 54 6.51 0.42 1.78
CA LEU A 54 6.51 -1.04 1.91
C LEU A 54 5.08 -1.52 2.15
N GLU A 55 4.56 -2.31 1.24
CA GLU A 55 3.21 -2.89 1.30
C GLU A 55 3.26 -4.19 2.09
N ILE A 56 2.59 -4.22 3.22
CA ILE A 56 2.51 -5.39 4.11
C ILE A 56 1.09 -5.92 4.06
N THR A 57 0.92 -7.18 3.64
CA THR A 57 -0.39 -7.81 3.61
C THR A 57 -0.83 -8.22 5.02
N GLU A 58 -2.12 -8.03 5.33
CA GLU A 58 -2.71 -8.40 6.63
C GLU A 58 -2.63 -9.90 6.98
N ARG A 59 -2.52 -10.75 5.93
CA ARG A 59 -2.57 -12.23 6.06
C ARG A 59 -1.39 -12.84 6.79
N ILE A 60 -0.40 -12.05 7.10
CA ILE A 60 0.78 -12.52 7.81
C ILE A 60 0.52 -12.31 9.28
N GLY A 61 0.65 -13.38 10.05
CA GLY A 61 0.60 -13.32 11.50
C GLY A 61 1.70 -12.38 12.03
N LEU A 62 1.44 -11.08 11.95
CA LEU A 62 2.37 -10.03 12.39
C LEU A 62 2.80 -10.24 13.85
N ASP A 63 1.91 -10.83 14.65
CA ASP A 63 2.19 -11.18 16.05
C ASP A 63 3.31 -12.23 16.17
N THR A 64 3.42 -13.15 15.19
CA THR A 64 4.39 -14.26 15.25
C THR A 64 5.81 -13.83 14.93
N VAL A 65 6.00 -12.70 14.22
CA VAL A 65 7.31 -12.19 13.80
C VAL A 65 7.70 -10.89 14.50
N GLY A 66 6.98 -10.49 15.55
CA GLY A 66 7.21 -9.22 16.24
C GLY A 66 6.91 -8.01 15.33
N GLY A 67 5.86 -8.13 14.51
CA GLY A 67 5.50 -7.20 13.44
C GLY A 67 5.52 -5.72 13.83
N PRO A 68 4.85 -5.30 14.91
CA PRO A 68 4.83 -3.88 15.30
C PRO A 68 6.22 -3.29 15.56
N ALA A 69 7.07 -4.02 16.26
CA ALA A 69 8.44 -3.59 16.54
C ALA A 69 9.28 -3.51 15.25
N ARG A 70 9.14 -4.50 14.37
CA ARG A 70 9.82 -4.53 13.06
C ARG A 70 9.34 -3.39 12.15
N VAL A 71 8.04 -3.10 12.13
CA VAL A 71 7.49 -1.97 11.38
C VAL A 71 8.02 -0.63 11.91
N ALA A 72 8.11 -0.47 13.24
CA ALA A 72 8.74 0.71 13.83
C ALA A 72 10.22 0.88 13.40
N MET A 73 10.97 -0.22 13.31
CA MET A 73 12.35 -0.19 12.79
C MET A 73 12.39 0.23 11.31
N LEU A 74 11.47 -0.24 10.46
CA LEU A 74 11.40 0.20 9.05
C LEU A 74 11.16 1.70 8.93
N ARG A 75 10.30 2.27 9.78
CA ARG A 75 10.11 3.73 9.84
C ARG A 75 11.39 4.46 10.26
N GLN A 76 12.16 3.93 11.21
CA GLN A 76 13.46 4.48 11.59
C GLN A 76 14.46 4.45 10.43
N CYS A 77 14.37 3.45 9.54
CA CYS A 77 15.14 3.41 8.29
C CYS A 77 14.62 4.40 7.22
N GLY A 78 13.51 5.11 7.48
CA GLY A 78 12.96 6.11 6.58
C GLY A 78 11.85 5.61 5.64
N TYR A 79 11.47 4.33 5.70
CA TYR A 79 10.37 3.78 4.90
C TYR A 79 9.00 4.23 5.42
N ARG A 80 8.04 4.33 4.50
CA ARG A 80 6.60 4.40 4.82
C ARG A 80 5.99 3.02 4.73
N ILE A 81 4.88 2.81 5.45
CA ILE A 81 4.20 1.53 5.50
C ILE A 81 2.80 1.67 4.90
N ALA A 82 2.43 0.74 4.05
CA ALA A 82 1.07 0.53 3.61
C ALA A 82 0.55 -0.82 4.10
N VAL A 83 -0.68 -0.83 4.61
CA VAL A 83 -1.43 -2.08 4.82
C VAL A 83 -2.19 -2.38 3.56
N ASP A 84 -1.95 -3.57 2.99
CA ASP A 84 -2.52 -4.03 1.73
C ASP A 84 -3.70 -4.99 1.94
N ASP A 85 -4.53 -5.15 0.91
CA ASP A 85 -5.67 -6.08 0.87
C ASP A 85 -6.75 -5.82 1.95
N LEU A 86 -6.93 -4.58 2.44
CA LEU A 86 -7.95 -4.31 3.47
C LEU A 86 -9.35 -4.56 2.92
N GLY A 87 -10.02 -5.57 3.48
CA GLY A 87 -11.35 -6.02 3.07
C GLY A 87 -11.38 -7.41 2.45
N ALA A 88 -10.24 -8.02 2.14
CA ALA A 88 -10.14 -9.39 1.67
C ALA A 88 -10.15 -10.44 2.80
N GLY A 89 -10.08 -10.01 4.07
CA GLY A 89 -10.00 -10.89 5.25
C GLY A 89 -10.55 -10.26 6.54
N TYR A 90 -10.42 -10.99 7.67
CA TYR A 90 -10.96 -10.58 8.97
C TYR A 90 -9.97 -9.81 9.86
N ALA A 91 -8.67 -9.79 9.54
CA ALA A 91 -7.62 -9.25 10.40
C ALA A 91 -7.30 -7.76 10.15
N ALA A 92 -7.86 -7.17 9.11
CA ALA A 92 -7.52 -5.85 8.60
C ALA A 92 -7.62 -4.70 9.60
N LEU A 93 -8.70 -4.63 10.37
CA LEU A 93 -8.88 -3.55 11.38
C LEU A 93 -7.86 -3.67 12.53
N GLY A 94 -7.47 -4.89 12.88
CA GLY A 94 -6.42 -5.13 13.87
C GLY A 94 -5.07 -4.59 13.39
N ALA A 95 -4.75 -4.78 12.12
CA ALA A 95 -3.52 -4.25 11.52
C ALA A 95 -3.48 -2.71 11.54
N LEU A 96 -4.61 -2.03 11.28
CA LEU A 96 -4.69 -0.57 11.37
C LEU A 96 -4.35 -0.07 12.78
N ALA A 97 -4.96 -0.68 13.80
CA ALA A 97 -4.75 -0.27 15.19
C ALA A 97 -3.34 -0.58 15.71
N THR A 98 -2.69 -1.62 15.15
CA THR A 98 -1.40 -2.11 15.65
C THR A 98 -0.21 -1.50 14.89
N LEU A 99 -0.36 -1.27 13.60
CA LEU A 99 0.72 -0.79 12.73
C LEU A 99 0.67 0.72 12.50
N GLU A 100 -0.49 1.35 12.70
CA GLU A 100 -0.71 2.79 12.43
C GLU A 100 -0.11 3.20 11.06
N PRO A 101 -0.54 2.56 9.94
CA PRO A 101 0.11 2.73 8.66
C PRO A 101 -0.11 4.15 8.09
N GLU A 102 0.86 4.64 7.31
CA GLU A 102 0.71 5.90 6.58
C GLU A 102 -0.27 5.79 5.42
N ILE A 103 -0.45 4.56 4.88
CA ILE A 103 -1.32 4.29 3.74
C ILE A 103 -2.11 3.00 3.99
N VAL A 104 -3.35 2.99 3.54
CA VAL A 104 -4.25 1.83 3.58
C VAL A 104 -4.79 1.58 2.19
N LYS A 105 -4.66 0.35 1.69
CA LYS A 105 -5.15 -0.05 0.37
C LYS A 105 -6.43 -0.86 0.52
N LEU A 106 -7.52 -0.36 -0.05
CA LEU A 106 -8.81 -1.06 -0.07
C LEU A 106 -8.82 -2.06 -1.21
N ASP A 107 -9.00 -3.33 -0.86
CA ASP A 107 -9.08 -4.42 -1.84
C ASP A 107 -10.18 -4.18 -2.88
N MET A 108 -9.93 -4.64 -4.09
CA MET A 108 -10.84 -4.52 -5.23
C MET A 108 -12.24 -5.10 -4.96
N SER A 109 -12.38 -6.08 -4.07
CA SER A 109 -13.68 -6.65 -3.71
C SER A 109 -14.63 -5.64 -3.05
N LEU A 110 -14.09 -4.61 -2.37
CA LEU A 110 -14.86 -3.50 -1.84
C LEU A 110 -15.20 -2.47 -2.91
N ILE A 111 -14.37 -2.31 -3.93
CA ILE A 111 -14.48 -1.27 -4.96
C ILE A 111 -15.35 -1.70 -6.14
N ARG A 112 -15.28 -2.98 -6.54
CA ARG A 112 -16.07 -3.49 -7.66
C ARG A 112 -17.57 -3.29 -7.44
N GLY A 113 -18.22 -2.55 -8.37
CA GLY A 113 -19.64 -2.23 -8.32
C GLY A 113 -20.02 -1.34 -7.13
N LEU A 114 -19.08 -0.57 -6.59
CA LEU A 114 -19.31 0.33 -5.45
C LEU A 114 -20.44 1.33 -5.71
N ASP A 115 -20.57 1.80 -6.93
CA ASP A 115 -21.63 2.69 -7.41
C ASP A 115 -23.03 2.08 -7.27
N LEU A 116 -23.15 0.75 -7.38
CA LEU A 116 -24.42 0.01 -7.36
C LEU A 116 -24.82 -0.52 -5.97
N HIS A 117 -23.88 -0.55 -5.00
CA HIS A 117 -24.10 -1.24 -3.73
C HIS A 117 -24.05 -0.29 -2.52
N ALA A 118 -25.23 0.14 -2.04
CA ALA A 118 -25.36 1.06 -0.89
C ALA A 118 -24.62 0.57 0.38
N THR A 119 -24.62 -0.73 0.66
CA THR A 119 -23.92 -1.29 1.82
C THR A 119 -22.41 -1.16 1.67
N LYS A 120 -21.85 -1.48 0.49
CA LYS A 120 -20.41 -1.28 0.22
C LYS A 120 -20.01 0.18 0.36
N ARG A 121 -20.84 1.13 -0.17
CA ARG A 121 -20.60 2.57 0.00
C ARG A 121 -20.49 2.99 1.46
N ARG A 122 -21.39 2.47 2.32
CA ARG A 122 -21.34 2.75 3.77
C ARG A 122 -20.07 2.20 4.40
N VAL A 123 -19.66 0.96 4.05
CA VAL A 123 -18.46 0.34 4.59
C VAL A 123 -17.21 1.12 4.15
N VAL A 124 -17.06 1.38 2.86
CA VAL A 124 -15.91 2.13 2.32
C VAL A 124 -15.85 3.53 2.91
N GLY A 125 -16.99 4.24 3.00
CA GLY A 125 -17.06 5.58 3.61
C GLY A 125 -16.67 5.59 5.09
N ALA A 126 -17.09 4.57 5.86
CA ALA A 126 -16.71 4.43 7.26
C ALA A 126 -15.20 4.17 7.41
N ILE A 127 -14.62 3.30 6.57
CA ILE A 127 -13.18 3.02 6.56
C ILE A 127 -12.40 4.28 6.16
N ALA A 128 -12.80 4.99 5.11
CA ALA A 128 -12.13 6.22 4.66
C ALA A 128 -12.15 7.30 5.76
N THR A 129 -13.25 7.41 6.49
CA THR A 129 -13.37 8.34 7.62
C THR A 129 -12.44 7.95 8.75
N LEU A 130 -12.44 6.66 9.16
CA LEU A 130 -11.55 6.14 10.20
C LEU A 130 -10.07 6.36 9.84
N CYS A 131 -9.67 6.02 8.62
CA CYS A 131 -8.29 6.21 8.17
C CYS A 131 -7.87 7.68 8.24
N ARG A 132 -8.75 8.60 7.83
CA ARG A 132 -8.49 10.04 7.91
C ARG A 132 -8.31 10.51 9.36
N GLU A 133 -9.13 10.02 10.29
CA GLU A 133 -9.02 10.33 11.72
C GLU A 133 -7.70 9.81 12.31
N LEU A 134 -7.20 8.67 11.81
CA LEU A 134 -5.91 8.10 12.18
C LEU A 134 -4.71 8.75 11.47
N GLY A 135 -4.94 9.67 10.52
CA GLY A 135 -3.88 10.31 9.73
C GLY A 135 -3.36 9.45 8.58
N SER A 136 -4.04 8.34 8.25
CA SER A 136 -3.68 7.47 7.13
C SER A 136 -4.37 7.94 5.84
N ARG A 137 -3.67 7.84 4.69
CA ARG A 137 -4.24 8.02 3.36
C ARG A 137 -4.83 6.72 2.83
N VAL A 138 -5.89 6.81 2.04
CA VAL A 138 -6.57 5.63 1.50
C VAL A 138 -6.34 5.52 0.00
N ILE A 139 -5.99 4.32 -0.48
CA ILE A 139 -5.95 3.95 -1.90
C ILE A 139 -7.10 3.00 -2.19
N ALA A 140 -7.95 3.32 -3.15
CA ALA A 140 -8.93 2.37 -3.71
C ALA A 140 -8.29 1.59 -4.85
N GLU A 141 -8.26 0.26 -4.72
CA GLU A 141 -7.69 -0.62 -5.73
C GLU A 141 -8.72 -1.16 -6.72
N GLY A 142 -8.26 -1.47 -7.91
CA GLY A 142 -9.07 -2.14 -8.91
C GLY A 142 -10.20 -1.28 -9.49
N VAL A 143 -10.08 0.05 -9.47
CA VAL A 143 -11.04 0.94 -10.13
C VAL A 143 -10.97 0.73 -11.65
N GLU A 144 -12.09 0.33 -12.26
CA GLU A 144 -12.16 0.03 -13.70
C GLU A 144 -13.17 0.88 -14.46
N THR A 145 -14.13 1.51 -13.77
CA THR A 145 -15.19 2.30 -14.40
C THR A 145 -15.24 3.73 -13.88
N GLN A 146 -15.75 4.64 -14.71
CA GLN A 146 -15.98 6.04 -14.29
C GLN A 146 -17.01 6.14 -13.16
N ALA A 147 -17.98 5.23 -13.09
CA ALA A 147 -18.98 5.20 -12.03
C ALA A 147 -18.35 4.80 -10.67
N GLU A 148 -17.48 3.79 -10.67
CA GLU A 148 -16.70 3.43 -9.47
C GLU A 148 -15.80 4.60 -9.04
N LEU A 149 -15.11 5.26 -9.97
CA LEU A 149 -14.27 6.43 -9.69
C LEU A 149 -15.08 7.57 -9.04
N ALA A 150 -16.26 7.87 -9.58
CA ALA A 150 -17.13 8.90 -9.00
C ALA A 150 -17.54 8.52 -7.57
N ALA A 151 -17.96 7.27 -7.35
CA ALA A 151 -18.34 6.76 -6.04
C ALA A 151 -17.18 6.82 -5.02
N VAL A 152 -15.97 6.44 -5.42
CA VAL A 152 -14.76 6.50 -4.59
C VAL A 152 -14.45 7.95 -4.18
N ARG A 153 -14.51 8.90 -5.13
CA ARG A 153 -14.29 10.34 -4.87
C ARG A 153 -15.32 10.94 -3.91
N GLU A 154 -16.60 10.60 -4.09
CA GLU A 154 -17.67 11.05 -3.19
C GLU A 154 -17.49 10.58 -1.75
N LEU A 155 -16.85 9.43 -1.54
CA LEU A 155 -16.55 8.87 -0.23
C LEU A 155 -15.27 9.45 0.39
N GLY A 156 -14.58 10.35 -0.30
CA GLY A 156 -13.40 11.03 0.19
C GLY A 156 -12.17 10.14 0.27
N VAL A 157 -12.04 9.17 -0.65
CA VAL A 157 -10.81 8.37 -0.79
C VAL A 157 -9.74 9.19 -1.50
N ASP A 158 -8.52 9.17 -0.98
CA ASP A 158 -7.44 10.08 -1.39
C ASP A 158 -6.80 9.70 -2.73
N LEU A 159 -6.62 8.41 -2.94
CA LEU A 159 -5.84 7.87 -4.06
C LEU A 159 -6.58 6.71 -4.72
N ILE A 160 -6.28 6.47 -5.98
CA ILE A 160 -6.89 5.40 -6.75
C ILE A 160 -5.83 4.63 -7.54
N GLN A 161 -6.06 3.32 -7.68
CA GLN A 161 -5.29 2.42 -8.53
C GLN A 161 -6.27 1.52 -9.30
N GLY A 162 -6.03 1.31 -10.59
CA GLY A 162 -6.86 0.40 -11.37
C GLY A 162 -6.72 0.56 -12.87
N TYR A 163 -7.35 -0.34 -13.60
CA TYR A 163 -7.26 -0.40 -15.07
C TYR A 163 -7.95 0.77 -15.77
N LEU A 164 -8.77 1.53 -15.05
CA LEU A 164 -9.30 2.78 -15.57
C LEU A 164 -8.19 3.80 -15.84
N LEU A 165 -7.13 3.82 -15.03
CA LEU A 165 -6.01 4.72 -15.18
C LEU A 165 -4.94 4.16 -16.12
N ALA A 166 -4.43 2.98 -15.79
CA ALA A 166 -3.44 2.27 -16.58
C ALA A 166 -3.41 0.79 -16.24
N ARG A 167 -3.02 -0.03 -17.20
CA ARG A 167 -2.69 -1.44 -16.98
C ARG A 167 -1.22 -1.58 -16.60
N PRO A 168 -0.83 -2.64 -15.86
CA PRO A 168 0.58 -2.92 -15.62
C PRO A 168 1.37 -2.98 -16.91
N ALA A 169 2.51 -2.30 -16.95
CA ALA A 169 3.40 -2.24 -18.10
C ALA A 169 4.85 -2.51 -17.66
N ARG A 170 5.71 -2.88 -18.61
CA ARG A 170 7.15 -3.05 -18.34
C ARG A 170 7.89 -1.72 -18.23
N GLU A 171 7.38 -0.72 -18.93
CA GLU A 171 7.92 0.64 -18.92
C GLU A 171 7.10 1.50 -17.97
N LEU A 172 7.75 2.46 -17.32
CA LEU A 172 7.08 3.41 -16.44
C LEU A 172 6.16 4.28 -17.29
N ALA A 173 4.85 4.11 -17.10
CA ALA A 173 3.84 4.96 -17.72
C ALA A 173 3.44 6.04 -16.70
N PHE A 174 3.75 7.30 -16.99
CA PHE A 174 3.25 8.42 -16.21
C PHE A 174 1.87 8.81 -16.74
N VAL A 175 0.83 8.54 -15.97
CA VAL A 175 -0.51 9.06 -16.24
C VAL A 175 -0.64 10.39 -15.53
N LEU A 176 -0.49 11.48 -16.27
CA LEU A 176 -0.83 12.81 -15.78
C LEU A 176 -2.36 12.91 -15.75
N THR A 177 -2.95 12.78 -14.57
CA THR A 177 -4.38 13.09 -14.36
C THR A 177 -4.51 14.58 -14.12
N CYS A 178 -5.17 15.25 -15.04
CA CYS A 178 -5.66 16.62 -14.84
C CYS A 178 -6.83 16.65 -13.87
#